data_5d94362daac0cfea020811adedddbabc
#
_entry.id   5d94362daac0cfea020811adedddbabc
#
_cell.length_a   1.000
_cell.length_b   1.000
_cell.length_c   1.000
_cell.angle_alpha   90.00
_cell.angle_beta   90.00
_cell.angle_gamma   90.00
#
_symmetry.space_group_name_H-M   'P 1'
#
loop_
_entity.id
_entity.type
_entity.pdbx_description
1 polymer ?
#
loop_
_entity_poly.entity_id
_entity_poly.type
_entity_poly.pdbx_seq_one_letter_code
_entity_poly.pdbx_strand_id
1 'polypeptide(L)'
;ELGKALQNPYPSRLCLLWESSLLPYLFGEDAAEQLHHAQQSILDTLARLPPGTALAFAAFLDPLPDMVAKAFLKKLKFDNQTLRTIRTLLSERQTELSPDPTSVRRLLSRLGIKRGIALFTLKQAQGNPNAPACLAEAERIFSRGDCLTIGDLAISGADLLALGYPQGKALGDTLQALLDQVLAHPEINQRPLLLSLATSALSGQKSF
;
A
#
# COMPACT_ATOMS: atom_id res chain seq x y z
N GLU A 1 0.82 -11.71 23.26
CA GLU A 1 1.88 -10.99 24.02
C GLU A 1 2.84 -10.25 23.09
N LEU A 2 3.41 -10.88 22.02
CA LEU A 2 4.32 -10.19 21.08
C LEU A 2 3.70 -8.92 20.50
N GLY A 3 2.41 -8.95 20.11
CA GLY A 3 1.71 -7.79 19.59
C GLY A 3 1.60 -6.63 20.59
N LYS A 4 1.45 -6.92 21.87
CA LYS A 4 1.47 -5.91 22.92
C LYS A 4 2.88 -5.34 23.13
N ALA A 5 3.89 -6.19 23.06
CA ALA A 5 5.28 -5.77 23.19
C ALA A 5 5.69 -4.84 22.04
N LEU A 6 5.33 -5.17 20.79
CA LEU A 6 5.63 -4.38 19.61
C LEU A 6 4.92 -3.00 19.58
N GLN A 7 3.75 -2.89 20.22
CA GLN A 7 3.00 -1.63 20.32
C GLN A 7 3.37 -0.79 21.54
N ASN A 8 4.27 -1.28 22.39
CA ASN A 8 4.67 -0.58 23.59
C ASN A 8 5.70 0.51 23.24
N PRO A 9 5.50 1.78 23.68
CA PRO A 9 6.45 2.86 23.45
C PRO A 9 7.79 2.69 24.18
N TYR A 10 7.96 1.64 25.02
CA TYR A 10 9.19 1.39 25.74
C TYR A 10 10.07 0.34 25.05
N PRO A 11 11.09 0.75 24.28
CA PRO A 11 12.00 -0.16 23.57
C PRO A 11 12.69 -1.18 24.50
N SER A 12 12.92 -0.82 25.77
CA SER A 12 13.58 -1.66 26.76
C SER A 12 12.90 -3.00 27.00
N ARG A 13 11.57 -3.09 26.86
CA ARG A 13 10.86 -4.37 26.98
C ARG A 13 10.99 -5.25 25.74
N LEU A 14 11.18 -4.63 24.59
CA LEU A 14 11.44 -5.35 23.34
C LEU A 14 12.83 -5.96 23.32
N CYS A 15 13.82 -5.35 23.97
CA CYS A 15 15.18 -5.90 24.05
C CYS A 15 15.17 -7.32 24.62
N LEU A 16 14.29 -7.63 25.57
CA LEU A 16 14.12 -8.97 26.14
C LEU A 16 13.80 -10.04 25.07
N LEU A 17 13.22 -9.66 23.95
CA LEU A 17 12.95 -10.60 22.85
C LEU A 17 14.26 -11.07 22.19
N TRP A 18 15.24 -10.19 22.08
CA TRP A 18 16.57 -10.50 21.54
C TRP A 18 17.50 -11.16 22.57
N GLU A 19 17.33 -10.86 23.84
CA GLU A 19 18.08 -11.48 24.94
C GLU A 19 17.60 -12.90 25.24
N SER A 20 16.38 -13.22 24.86
CA SER A 20 15.81 -14.55 25.04
C SER A 20 16.08 -15.45 23.83
N SER A 21 16.15 -16.77 24.05
CA SER A 21 16.26 -17.75 22.97
C SER A 21 14.95 -17.95 22.18
N LEU A 22 14.06 -16.95 22.17
CA LEU A 22 12.77 -17.06 21.51
C LEU A 22 12.84 -16.87 20.00
N LEU A 23 13.73 -16.01 19.51
CA LEU A 23 13.81 -15.73 18.08
C LEU A 23 14.20 -16.97 17.25
N PRO A 24 15.25 -17.73 17.59
CA PRO A 24 15.55 -18.99 16.90
C PRO A 24 14.41 -19.99 16.94
N TYR A 25 13.72 -20.10 18.07
CA TYR A 25 12.57 -20.99 18.20
C TYR A 25 11.39 -20.60 17.31
N LEU A 26 11.14 -19.29 17.17
CA LEU A 26 10.00 -18.77 16.39
C LEU A 26 10.27 -18.77 14.88
N PHE A 27 11.50 -18.46 14.46
CA PHE A 27 11.82 -18.12 13.06
C PHE A 27 12.91 -19.04 12.46
N GLY A 28 13.64 -19.83 13.29
CA GLY A 28 14.86 -20.55 12.90
C GLY A 28 16.12 -19.69 13.05
N GLU A 29 17.28 -20.34 13.05
CA GLU A 29 18.58 -19.69 13.34
C GLU A 29 18.90 -18.55 12.36
N ASP A 30 18.83 -18.82 11.04
CA ASP A 30 19.17 -17.83 10.01
C ASP A 30 18.32 -16.57 10.08
N ALA A 31 17.00 -16.72 10.32
CA ALA A 31 16.10 -15.59 10.44
C ALA A 31 16.25 -14.85 11.77
N ALA A 32 16.58 -15.55 12.85
CA ALA A 32 16.91 -14.94 14.13
C ALA A 32 18.17 -14.10 14.02
N GLU A 33 19.21 -14.56 13.32
CA GLU A 33 20.42 -13.80 13.06
C GLU A 33 20.14 -12.51 12.28
N GLN A 34 19.28 -12.58 11.24
CA GLN A 34 18.85 -11.40 10.49
C GLN A 34 18.13 -10.38 11.39
N LEU A 35 17.26 -10.85 12.29
CA LEU A 35 16.60 -9.99 13.28
C LEU A 35 17.59 -9.39 14.28
N HIS A 36 18.61 -10.13 14.69
CA HIS A 36 19.69 -9.61 15.54
C HIS A 36 20.48 -8.50 14.84
N HIS A 37 20.88 -8.71 13.60
CA HIS A 37 21.58 -7.68 12.81
C HIS A 37 20.74 -6.42 12.60
N ALA A 38 19.42 -6.58 12.44
CA ALA A 38 18.49 -5.48 12.22
C ALA A 38 17.91 -4.87 13.52
N GLN A 39 18.30 -5.36 14.71
CA GLN A 39 17.72 -4.99 15.99
C GLN A 39 17.59 -3.48 16.18
N GLN A 40 18.69 -2.73 16.03
CA GLN A 40 18.67 -1.29 16.26
C GLN A 40 17.75 -0.57 15.27
N SER A 41 17.81 -0.93 14.00
CA SER A 41 16.94 -0.35 12.95
C SER A 41 15.45 -0.62 13.21
N ILE A 42 15.12 -1.82 13.69
CA ILE A 42 13.75 -2.18 14.08
C ILE A 42 13.30 -1.32 15.26
N LEU A 43 14.11 -1.21 16.30
CA LEU A 43 13.77 -0.43 17.50
C LEU A 43 13.59 1.06 17.17
N ASP A 44 14.48 1.63 16.37
CA ASP A 44 14.40 3.02 15.92
C ASP A 44 13.13 3.27 15.07
N THR A 45 12.81 2.33 14.20
CA THR A 45 11.58 2.41 13.39
C THR A 45 10.35 2.34 14.27
N LEU A 46 10.27 1.37 15.19
CA LEU A 46 9.14 1.21 16.10
C LEU A 46 8.93 2.43 17.00
N ALA A 47 10.02 3.07 17.45
CA ALA A 47 9.96 4.28 18.26
C ALA A 47 9.35 5.49 17.53
N ARG A 48 9.43 5.51 16.19
CA ARG A 48 8.90 6.60 15.35
C ARG A 48 7.51 6.30 14.81
N LEU A 49 7.04 5.05 14.90
CA LEU A 49 5.73 4.67 14.39
C LEU A 49 4.61 5.14 15.32
N PRO A 50 3.46 5.57 14.76
CA PRO A 50 2.25 5.72 15.55
C PRO A 50 1.78 4.34 16.04
N PRO A 51 1.01 4.28 17.16
CA PRO A 51 0.44 3.04 17.64
C PRO A 51 -0.37 2.31 16.56
N GLY A 52 -0.09 1.03 16.36
CA GLY A 52 -0.81 0.24 15.36
C GLY A 52 -0.19 -1.13 15.12
N THR A 53 -1.01 -2.18 15.28
CA THR A 53 -0.56 -3.57 15.13
C THR A 53 0.07 -3.84 13.76
N ALA A 54 -0.56 -3.39 12.69
CA ALA A 54 -0.11 -3.66 11.33
C ALA A 54 1.26 -3.04 11.02
N LEU A 55 1.47 -1.78 11.42
CA LEU A 55 2.73 -1.06 11.23
C LEU A 55 3.85 -1.70 12.05
N ALA A 56 3.59 -1.99 13.33
CA ALA A 56 4.57 -2.59 14.21
C ALA A 56 5.04 -3.97 13.73
N PHE A 57 4.11 -4.84 13.31
CA PHE A 57 4.46 -6.15 12.73
C PHE A 57 5.15 -6.02 11.38
N ALA A 58 4.76 -5.09 10.53
CA ALA A 58 5.46 -4.86 9.27
C ALA A 58 6.91 -4.41 9.50
N ALA A 59 7.14 -3.46 10.43
CA ALA A 59 8.49 -3.02 10.79
C ALA A 59 9.34 -4.15 11.37
N PHE A 60 8.77 -4.96 12.26
CA PHE A 60 9.47 -6.07 12.90
C PHE A 60 9.85 -7.18 11.90
N LEU A 61 8.95 -7.49 10.95
CA LEU A 61 9.15 -8.58 9.98
C LEU A 61 9.88 -8.12 8.70
N ASP A 62 10.12 -6.81 8.54
CA ASP A 62 10.72 -6.24 7.34
C ASP A 62 12.07 -6.88 6.95
N PRO A 63 13.00 -7.17 7.85
CA PRO A 63 14.27 -7.79 7.51
C PRO A 63 14.16 -9.26 7.06
N LEU A 64 13.04 -9.92 7.36
CA LEU A 64 12.89 -11.36 7.13
C LEU A 64 12.53 -11.68 5.66
N PRO A 65 12.98 -12.84 5.16
CA PRO A 65 12.52 -13.36 3.88
C PRO A 65 11.00 -13.52 3.84
N ASP A 66 10.41 -13.25 2.69
CA ASP A 66 8.94 -13.31 2.48
C ASP A 66 8.32 -14.62 2.94
N MET A 67 8.99 -15.76 2.68
CA MET A 67 8.48 -17.08 3.09
C MET A 67 8.41 -17.22 4.61
N VAL A 68 9.43 -16.74 5.32
CA VAL A 68 9.51 -16.81 6.79
C VAL A 68 8.45 -15.89 7.39
N ALA A 69 8.36 -14.64 6.94
CA ALA A 69 7.36 -13.70 7.39
C ALA A 69 5.92 -14.21 7.15
N LYS A 70 5.64 -14.76 5.96
CA LYS A 70 4.33 -15.35 5.62
C LYS A 70 4.00 -16.58 6.48
N ALA A 71 4.98 -17.47 6.74
CA ALA A 71 4.80 -18.63 7.57
C ALA A 71 4.49 -18.25 9.03
N PHE A 72 5.20 -17.24 9.54
CA PHE A 72 4.97 -16.71 10.89
C PHE A 72 3.59 -16.06 11.00
N LEU A 73 3.20 -15.23 10.06
CA LEU A 73 1.88 -14.56 10.05
C LEU A 73 0.70 -15.56 10.03
N LYS A 74 0.87 -16.73 9.40
CA LYS A 74 -0.15 -17.79 9.41
C LYS A 74 -0.40 -18.38 10.80
N LYS A 75 0.59 -18.36 11.68
CA LYS A 75 0.47 -18.87 13.07
C LYS A 75 -0.26 -17.88 13.98
N LEU A 76 -0.39 -16.62 13.57
CA LEU A 76 -1.00 -15.56 14.36
C LEU A 76 -2.46 -15.35 13.94
N LYS A 77 -3.32 -15.16 14.95
CA LYS A 77 -4.76 -14.92 14.74
C LYS A 77 -5.04 -13.43 14.57
N PHE A 78 -4.68 -12.87 13.42
CA PHE A 78 -5.08 -11.52 13.04
C PHE A 78 -6.45 -11.52 12.36
N ASP A 79 -7.15 -10.39 12.47
CA ASP A 79 -8.26 -10.11 11.58
C ASP A 79 -7.76 -9.93 10.12
N ASN A 80 -8.68 -10.13 9.18
CA ASN A 80 -8.34 -10.11 7.75
C ASN A 80 -7.77 -8.76 7.28
N GLN A 81 -8.24 -7.65 7.86
CA GLN A 81 -7.80 -6.32 7.47
C GLN A 81 -6.35 -6.07 7.91
N THR A 82 -6.05 -6.36 9.18
CA THR A 82 -4.69 -6.27 9.74
C THR A 82 -3.72 -7.14 8.95
N LEU A 83 -4.09 -8.41 8.70
CA LEU A 83 -3.25 -9.34 7.94
C LEU A 83 -2.98 -8.86 6.50
N ARG A 84 -4.01 -8.35 5.81
CA ARG A 84 -3.86 -7.77 4.46
C ARG A 84 -2.93 -6.57 4.49
N THR A 85 -3.05 -5.69 5.47
CA THR A 85 -2.19 -4.51 5.61
C THR A 85 -0.74 -4.91 5.81
N ILE A 86 -0.44 -5.82 6.76
CA ILE A 86 0.93 -6.31 6.99
C ILE A 86 1.52 -6.90 5.70
N ARG A 87 0.78 -7.77 5.01
CA ARG A 87 1.24 -8.39 3.76
C ARG A 87 1.51 -7.36 2.67
N THR A 88 0.64 -6.36 2.52
CA THR A 88 0.86 -5.27 1.57
C THR A 88 2.14 -4.51 1.90
N LEU A 89 2.34 -4.11 3.17
CA LEU A 89 3.54 -3.37 3.58
C LEU A 89 4.81 -4.18 3.32
N LEU A 90 4.82 -5.47 3.61
CA LEU A 90 5.95 -6.35 3.34
C LEU A 90 6.20 -6.55 1.84
N SER A 91 5.16 -6.64 0.99
CA SER A 91 5.33 -6.75 -0.46
C SER A 91 5.83 -5.46 -1.11
N GLU A 92 5.56 -4.32 -0.49
CA GLU A 92 5.96 -2.99 -0.97
C GLU A 92 7.29 -2.50 -0.34
N ARG A 93 8.04 -3.37 0.36
CA ARG A 93 9.28 -2.94 1.06
C ARG A 93 10.32 -2.35 0.11
N GLN A 94 10.39 -2.80 -1.13
CA GLN A 94 11.32 -2.31 -2.15
C GLN A 94 10.74 -1.19 -3.01
N THR A 95 9.49 -0.77 -2.77
CA THR A 95 8.88 0.31 -3.55
C THR A 95 9.59 1.62 -3.27
N GLU A 96 10.14 2.20 -4.32
CA GLU A 96 10.68 3.55 -4.30
C GLU A 96 9.55 4.57 -4.25
N LEU A 97 9.68 5.55 -3.35
CA LEU A 97 8.70 6.61 -3.20
C LEU A 97 9.11 7.83 -4.03
N SER A 98 8.18 8.31 -4.84
CA SER A 98 8.25 9.60 -5.51
C SER A 98 7.13 10.50 -5.00
N PRO A 99 7.42 11.74 -4.56
CA PRO A 99 6.40 12.69 -4.10
C PRO A 99 5.63 13.35 -5.25
N ASP A 100 5.89 12.94 -6.50
CA ASP A 100 5.13 13.39 -7.66
C ASP A 100 3.63 13.05 -7.50
N PRO A 101 2.72 14.01 -7.71
CA PRO A 101 1.29 13.81 -7.50
C PRO A 101 0.69 12.62 -8.26
N THR A 102 1.15 12.38 -9.48
CA THR A 102 0.67 11.24 -10.29
C THR A 102 1.13 9.91 -9.70
N SER A 103 2.38 9.83 -9.27
CA SER A 103 2.95 8.63 -8.62
C SER A 103 2.23 8.32 -7.32
N VAL A 104 1.94 9.33 -6.50
CA VAL A 104 1.19 9.18 -5.26
C VAL A 104 -0.24 8.70 -5.54
N ARG A 105 -0.96 9.32 -6.50
CA ARG A 105 -2.32 8.87 -6.90
C ARG A 105 -2.32 7.42 -7.37
N ARG A 106 -1.40 7.02 -8.24
CA ARG A 106 -1.29 5.64 -8.73
C ARG A 106 -1.04 4.64 -7.61
N LEU A 107 -0.18 4.99 -6.66
CA LEU A 107 0.12 4.13 -5.52
C LEU A 107 -1.10 4.00 -4.60
N LEU A 108 -1.80 5.11 -4.29
CA LEU A 108 -3.03 5.12 -3.50
C LEU A 108 -4.16 4.36 -4.20
N SER A 109 -4.31 4.50 -5.51
CA SER A 109 -5.29 3.75 -6.32
C SER A 109 -5.01 2.25 -6.24
N ARG A 110 -3.77 1.81 -6.45
CA ARG A 110 -3.37 0.40 -6.45
C ARG A 110 -3.49 -0.25 -5.07
N LEU A 111 -3.05 0.40 -4.02
CA LEU A 111 -3.03 -0.17 -2.66
C LEU A 111 -4.33 0.09 -1.89
N GLY A 112 -5.09 1.10 -2.27
CA GLY A 112 -6.14 1.70 -1.48
C GLY A 112 -5.58 2.71 -0.47
N ILE A 113 -6.33 3.78 -0.20
CA ILE A 113 -5.90 4.95 0.60
C ILE A 113 -5.28 4.54 1.94
N LYS A 114 -5.97 3.72 2.73
CA LYS A 114 -5.51 3.32 4.08
C LYS A 114 -4.14 2.63 4.05
N ARG A 115 -3.93 1.72 3.08
CA ARG A 115 -2.67 0.97 2.99
C ARG A 115 -1.55 1.79 2.38
N GLY A 116 -1.87 2.70 1.44
CA GLY A 116 -0.91 3.66 0.90
C GLY A 116 -0.38 4.60 1.98
N ILE A 117 -1.27 5.18 2.79
CA ILE A 117 -0.87 6.00 3.95
C ILE A 117 -0.04 5.18 4.94
N ALA A 118 -0.44 3.94 5.24
CA ALA A 118 0.34 3.07 6.12
C ALA A 118 1.76 2.78 5.56
N LEU A 119 1.89 2.60 4.23
CA LEU A 119 3.19 2.44 3.59
C LEU A 119 4.05 3.71 3.74
N PHE A 120 3.50 4.89 3.45
CA PHE A 120 4.23 6.14 3.61
C PHE A 120 4.66 6.37 5.06
N THR A 121 3.78 6.08 6.03
CA THR A 121 4.08 6.18 7.47
C THR A 121 5.21 5.24 7.88
N LEU A 122 5.18 3.98 7.41
CA LEU A 122 6.25 3.02 7.68
C LEU A 122 7.57 3.48 7.07
N LYS A 123 7.57 3.88 5.80
CA LYS A 123 8.77 4.38 5.11
C LYS A 123 9.33 5.65 5.76
N GLN A 124 8.47 6.54 6.26
CA GLN A 124 8.91 7.71 7.04
C GLN A 124 9.61 7.29 8.33
N ALA A 125 9.04 6.35 9.07
CA ALA A 125 9.66 5.84 10.29
C ALA A 125 11.01 5.15 10.02
N GLN A 126 11.16 4.51 8.85
CA GLN A 126 12.41 3.93 8.36
C GLN A 126 13.42 4.96 7.85
N GLY A 127 13.07 6.26 7.84
CA GLY A 127 13.97 7.34 7.42
C GLY A 127 13.99 7.59 5.91
N ASN A 128 12.99 7.14 5.15
CA ASN A 128 12.91 7.43 3.72
C ASN A 128 12.67 8.94 3.50
N PRO A 129 13.54 9.64 2.75
CA PRO A 129 13.49 11.10 2.62
C PRO A 129 12.25 11.60 1.86
N ASN A 130 11.66 10.79 0.98
CA ASN A 130 10.51 11.16 0.17
C ASN A 130 9.18 10.91 0.88
N ALA A 131 9.17 10.10 1.93
CA ALA A 131 7.94 9.67 2.60
C ALA A 131 7.12 10.83 3.22
N PRO A 132 7.74 11.84 3.88
CA PRO A 132 6.99 12.99 4.39
C PRO A 132 6.28 13.77 3.29
N ALA A 133 6.95 13.98 2.14
CA ALA A 133 6.36 14.67 1.00
C ALA A 133 5.22 13.85 0.35
N CYS A 134 5.36 12.51 0.30
CA CYS A 134 4.29 11.62 -0.17
C CYS A 134 3.07 11.67 0.76
N LEU A 135 3.26 11.74 2.08
CA LEU A 135 2.16 11.91 3.04
C LEU A 135 1.44 13.24 2.84
N ALA A 136 2.19 14.33 2.75
CA ALA A 136 1.61 15.66 2.50
C ALA A 136 0.83 15.71 1.18
N GLU A 137 1.33 15.06 0.12
CA GLU A 137 0.61 15.00 -1.16
C GLU A 137 -0.62 14.09 -1.07
N ALA A 138 -0.57 12.99 -0.34
CA ALA A 138 -1.73 12.15 -0.10
C ALA A 138 -2.86 12.90 0.62
N GLU A 139 -2.54 13.77 1.58
CA GLU A 139 -3.50 14.65 2.24
C GLU A 139 -4.13 15.66 1.28
N ARG A 140 -3.33 16.24 0.38
CA ARG A 140 -3.84 17.15 -0.66
C ARG A 140 -4.77 16.45 -1.64
N ILE A 141 -4.39 15.26 -2.12
CA ILE A 141 -5.19 14.40 -3.00
C ILE A 141 -6.54 14.09 -2.34
N PHE A 142 -6.51 13.71 -1.06
CA PHE A 142 -7.72 13.44 -0.29
C PHE A 142 -8.59 14.68 -0.12
N SER A 143 -7.99 15.82 0.23
CA SER A 143 -8.70 17.09 0.43
C SER A 143 -9.36 17.62 -0.84
N ARG A 144 -8.75 17.36 -2.01
CA ARG A 144 -9.34 17.72 -3.31
C ARG A 144 -10.43 16.75 -3.77
N GLY A 145 -10.51 15.56 -3.17
CA GLY A 145 -11.39 14.50 -3.62
C GLY A 145 -10.98 13.94 -4.98
N ASP A 146 -9.67 13.83 -5.24
CA ASP A 146 -9.16 13.28 -6.50
C ASP A 146 -9.72 11.87 -6.74
N CYS A 147 -10.03 11.55 -7.99
CA CYS A 147 -10.49 10.22 -8.41
C CYS A 147 -9.34 9.21 -8.24
N LEU A 148 -9.57 8.18 -7.45
CA LEU A 148 -8.59 7.12 -7.19
C LEU A 148 -9.09 5.71 -7.56
N THR A 149 -10.39 5.55 -7.79
CA THR A 149 -10.99 4.26 -8.13
C THR A 149 -11.90 4.39 -9.35
N ILE A 150 -12.21 3.26 -9.98
CA ILE A 150 -13.19 3.23 -11.08
C ILE A 150 -14.54 3.79 -10.64
N GLY A 151 -14.90 3.59 -9.35
CA GLY A 151 -16.15 4.13 -8.80
C GLY A 151 -16.19 5.65 -8.68
N ASP A 152 -15.03 6.33 -8.70
CA ASP A 152 -14.90 7.79 -8.62
C ASP A 152 -14.90 8.46 -10.02
N LEU A 153 -14.91 7.67 -11.11
CA LEU A 153 -14.98 8.21 -12.46
C LEU A 153 -16.33 8.90 -12.69
N ALA A 154 -16.32 10.00 -13.44
CA ALA A 154 -17.52 10.74 -13.83
C ALA A 154 -18.42 9.96 -14.83
N ILE A 155 -18.02 8.76 -15.24
CA ILE A 155 -18.79 7.82 -16.04
C ILE A 155 -18.79 6.43 -15.42
N SER A 156 -19.76 5.64 -15.78
CA SER A 156 -19.95 4.27 -15.30
C SER A 156 -19.89 3.24 -16.43
N GLY A 157 -19.91 1.95 -16.08
CA GLY A 157 -20.04 0.88 -17.07
C GLY A 157 -21.35 0.97 -17.89
N ALA A 158 -22.44 1.51 -17.33
CA ALA A 158 -23.69 1.74 -18.05
C ALA A 158 -23.52 2.78 -19.18
N ASP A 159 -22.71 3.79 -18.96
CA ASP A 159 -22.40 4.79 -19.98
C ASP A 159 -21.62 4.19 -21.15
N LEU A 160 -20.66 3.31 -20.86
CA LEU A 160 -19.89 2.61 -21.89
C LEU A 160 -20.77 1.62 -22.68
N LEU A 161 -21.70 0.93 -22.01
CA LEU A 161 -22.69 0.07 -22.69
C LEU A 161 -23.56 0.88 -23.64
N ALA A 162 -24.00 2.07 -23.25
CA ALA A 162 -24.76 2.97 -24.09
C ALA A 162 -23.98 3.47 -25.33
N LEU A 163 -22.63 3.54 -25.24
CA LEU A 163 -21.75 3.83 -26.37
C LEU A 163 -21.49 2.62 -27.28
N GLY A 164 -22.01 1.43 -26.92
CA GLY A 164 -21.86 0.22 -27.71
C GLY A 164 -20.66 -0.66 -27.35
N TYR A 165 -20.05 -0.46 -26.19
CA TYR A 165 -19.03 -1.40 -25.68
C TYR A 165 -19.68 -2.74 -25.32
N PRO A 166 -19.03 -3.89 -25.65
CA PRO A 166 -19.54 -5.19 -25.25
C PRO A 166 -19.42 -5.37 -23.74
N GLN A 167 -20.41 -6.03 -23.15
CA GLN A 167 -20.36 -6.40 -21.73
C GLN A 167 -19.22 -7.39 -21.48
N GLY A 168 -18.54 -7.27 -20.34
CA GLY A 168 -17.48 -8.18 -19.91
C GLY A 168 -16.13 -7.50 -19.77
N LYS A 169 -15.05 -8.23 -20.09
CA LYS A 169 -13.68 -7.80 -19.85
C LYS A 169 -13.30 -6.48 -20.54
N ALA A 170 -13.71 -6.31 -21.79
CA ALA A 170 -13.39 -5.11 -22.57
C ALA A 170 -13.92 -3.81 -21.91
N LEU A 171 -15.10 -3.86 -21.30
CA LEU A 171 -15.68 -2.75 -20.56
C LEU A 171 -14.85 -2.43 -19.31
N GLY A 172 -14.42 -3.45 -18.57
CA GLY A 172 -13.57 -3.27 -17.40
C GLY A 172 -12.19 -2.71 -17.76
N ASP A 173 -11.57 -3.23 -18.80
CA ASP A 173 -10.27 -2.77 -19.31
C ASP A 173 -10.34 -1.30 -19.76
N THR A 174 -11.46 -0.89 -20.40
CA THR A 174 -11.67 0.51 -20.80
C THR A 174 -11.82 1.44 -19.59
N LEU A 175 -12.61 1.05 -18.58
CA LEU A 175 -12.71 1.83 -17.34
C LEU A 175 -11.37 1.96 -16.63
N GLN A 176 -10.57 0.90 -16.61
CA GLN A 176 -9.23 0.94 -16.03
C GLN A 176 -8.31 1.88 -16.83
N ALA A 177 -8.34 1.83 -18.14
CA ALA A 177 -7.54 2.72 -18.98
C ALA A 177 -7.94 4.21 -18.79
N LEU A 178 -9.23 4.49 -18.65
CA LEU A 178 -9.71 5.84 -18.34
C LEU A 178 -9.27 6.27 -16.94
N LEU A 179 -9.32 5.40 -15.94
CA LEU A 179 -8.81 5.69 -14.61
C LEU A 179 -7.32 6.02 -14.66
N ASP A 180 -6.51 5.25 -15.39
CA ASP A 180 -5.06 5.48 -15.51
C ASP A 180 -4.74 6.86 -16.12
N GLN A 181 -5.58 7.34 -17.06
CA GLN A 181 -5.49 8.71 -17.60
C GLN A 181 -5.89 9.76 -16.56
N VAL A 182 -6.99 9.54 -15.83
CA VAL A 182 -7.45 10.45 -14.77
C VAL A 182 -6.45 10.54 -13.62
N LEU A 183 -5.77 9.44 -13.27
CA LEU A 183 -4.71 9.45 -12.25
C LEU A 183 -3.54 10.35 -12.66
N ALA A 184 -3.24 10.45 -13.94
CA ALA A 184 -2.23 11.36 -14.48
C ALA A 184 -2.76 12.80 -14.61
N HIS A 185 -4.01 12.94 -15.06
CA HIS A 185 -4.68 14.19 -15.41
C HIS A 185 -6.05 14.30 -14.74
N PRO A 186 -6.13 14.65 -13.44
CA PRO A 186 -7.40 14.68 -12.70
C PRO A 186 -8.47 15.59 -13.30
N GLU A 187 -8.05 16.65 -13.99
CA GLU A 187 -8.91 17.61 -14.65
C GLU A 187 -9.81 17.01 -15.75
N ILE A 188 -9.40 15.87 -16.31
CA ILE A 188 -10.21 15.18 -17.34
C ILE A 188 -11.34 14.34 -16.75
N ASN A 189 -11.46 14.18 -15.43
CA ASN A 189 -12.56 13.45 -14.81
C ASN A 189 -13.89 14.21 -14.91
N GLN A 190 -14.28 14.46 -16.12
CA GLN A 190 -15.54 15.11 -16.49
C GLN A 190 -16.28 14.22 -17.49
N ARG A 191 -17.61 14.03 -17.25
CA ARG A 191 -18.43 13.12 -18.06
C ARG A 191 -18.28 13.35 -19.58
N PRO A 192 -18.35 14.58 -20.12
CA PRO A 192 -18.22 14.80 -21.56
C PRO A 192 -16.84 14.38 -22.11
N LEU A 193 -15.78 14.69 -21.36
CA LEU A 193 -14.41 14.37 -21.78
C LEU A 193 -14.16 12.85 -21.76
N LEU A 194 -14.59 12.17 -20.71
CA LEU A 194 -14.42 10.71 -20.61
C LEU A 194 -15.23 9.96 -21.65
N LEU A 195 -16.45 10.42 -21.98
CA LEU A 195 -17.26 9.84 -23.07
C LEU A 195 -16.59 10.06 -24.44
N SER A 196 -16.01 11.23 -24.68
CA SER A 196 -15.26 11.50 -25.91
C SER A 196 -14.04 10.59 -26.05
N LEU A 197 -13.24 10.42 -24.98
CA LEU A 197 -12.10 9.50 -24.95
C LEU A 197 -12.54 8.06 -25.20
N ALA A 198 -13.61 7.60 -24.55
CA ALA A 198 -14.14 6.29 -24.75
C ALA A 198 -14.62 6.07 -26.21
N THR A 199 -15.31 7.05 -26.79
CA THR A 199 -15.78 6.98 -28.19
C THR A 199 -14.60 6.87 -29.16
N SER A 200 -13.55 7.67 -28.95
CA SER A 200 -12.33 7.62 -29.77
C SER A 200 -11.63 6.27 -29.67
N ALA A 201 -11.53 5.69 -28.47
CA ALA A 201 -10.94 4.37 -28.26
C ALA A 201 -11.75 3.25 -28.95
N LEU A 202 -13.10 3.33 -28.91
CA LEU A 202 -13.96 2.36 -29.58
C LEU A 202 -13.84 2.43 -31.12
N SER A 203 -13.69 3.63 -31.66
CA SER A 203 -13.51 3.86 -33.11
C SER A 203 -12.15 3.32 -33.59
N GLY A 204 -11.09 3.51 -32.80
CA GLY A 204 -9.76 2.96 -33.09
C GLY A 204 -9.69 1.43 -33.03
N GLN A 205 -10.51 0.78 -32.20
CA GLN A 205 -10.59 -0.70 -32.14
C GLN A 205 -11.37 -1.32 -33.30
N LYS A 206 -12.23 -0.57 -34.00
CA LYS A 206 -13.02 -1.06 -35.16
C LYS A 206 -12.27 -0.95 -36.50
N SER A 207 -11.05 -0.43 -36.50
CA SER A 207 -10.24 -0.20 -37.73
C SER A 207 -9.24 -1.32 -38.02
N PHE A 208 -9.44 -2.53 -37.46
CA PHE A 208 -8.64 -3.74 -37.77
C PHE A 208 -9.52 -4.92 -38.17
#